data_a05a4d3d9ff6e6f22c984748f30d0b7e
#
_entry.id   a05a4d3d9ff6e6f22c984748f30d0b7e
#
_cell.length_a   1.000
_cell.length_b   1.000
_cell.length_c   1.000
_cell.angle_alpha   90.00
_cell.angle_beta   90.00
_cell.angle_gamma   90.00
#
_symmetry.space_group_name_H-M   'P 1'
#
loop_
_entity.id
_entity.type
_entity.pdbx_description
1 polymer ?
#
loop_
_entity_poly.entity_id
_entity_poly.type
_entity_poly.pdbx_seq_one_letter_code
_entity_poly.pdbx_strand_id
1 'polypeptide(L)'
;MADVLRQTSAPNVMVHEIALSDHEGKADLLTPQGEQGAVHGLASIEPQLVLSAKSCAIQSVPTARLDEVIREEVAFVKIDVEGHELSVLHGAVGLLERSQPVFLVEAENRHRASATESVFEFFHEREYSGFFVEDGDIVPVEQFDAGIFQDESSLLPDGGRKRGRAYVNNFFFFPSGKDGWAVLSS
;
A
#
# COMPACT_ATOMS: atom_id res chain seq x y z
N MET A 1 -1.33 17.02 -10.06
CA MET A 1 -1.42 15.56 -10.29
C MET A 1 -2.85 15.12 -10.55
N ALA A 2 -3.81 15.37 -9.67
CA ALA A 2 -5.21 14.93 -9.84
C ALA A 2 -5.87 15.38 -11.15
N ASP A 3 -5.65 16.63 -11.58
CA ASP A 3 -6.19 17.12 -12.87
C ASP A 3 -5.62 16.35 -14.06
N VAL A 4 -4.34 15.97 -14.01
CA VAL A 4 -3.72 15.13 -15.06
C VAL A 4 -4.37 13.76 -15.08
N LEU A 5 -4.55 13.13 -13.91
CA LEU A 5 -5.23 11.84 -13.80
C LEU A 5 -6.65 11.89 -14.32
N ARG A 6 -7.43 12.93 -13.99
CA ARG A 6 -8.80 13.10 -14.51
C ARG A 6 -8.85 13.23 -16.03
N GLN A 7 -7.85 13.89 -16.63
CA GLN A 7 -7.78 14.08 -18.09
C GLN A 7 -7.29 12.84 -18.84
N THR A 8 -6.49 11.99 -18.20
CA THR A 8 -5.85 10.84 -18.84
C THR A 8 -6.48 9.51 -18.49
N SER A 9 -7.32 9.45 -17.46
CA SER A 9 -7.98 8.23 -17.03
C SER A 9 -9.14 7.84 -17.95
N ALA A 10 -9.46 6.56 -17.99
CA ALA A 10 -10.63 6.03 -18.69
C ALA A 10 -11.93 6.56 -18.07
N PRO A 11 -13.05 6.60 -18.84
CA PRO A 11 -14.32 7.18 -18.35
C PRO A 11 -14.93 6.51 -17.12
N ASN A 12 -14.53 5.28 -16.83
CA ASN A 12 -14.97 4.50 -15.67
C ASN A 12 -14.06 4.68 -14.43
N VAL A 13 -13.08 5.60 -14.47
CA VAL A 13 -12.19 5.90 -13.35
C VAL A 13 -12.64 7.18 -12.65
N MET A 14 -12.84 7.07 -11.33
CA MET A 14 -13.14 8.22 -10.46
C MET A 14 -11.90 8.58 -9.66
N VAL A 15 -11.48 9.84 -9.73
CA VAL A 15 -10.30 10.37 -9.00
C VAL A 15 -10.76 11.21 -7.81
N HIS A 16 -10.41 10.78 -6.61
CA HIS A 16 -10.65 11.51 -5.36
C HIS A 16 -9.37 12.20 -4.90
N GLU A 17 -9.45 13.49 -4.57
CA GLU A 17 -8.30 14.27 -4.04
C GLU A 17 -8.29 14.23 -2.52
N ILE A 18 -8.10 13.06 -1.97
CA ILE A 18 -8.05 12.79 -0.53
C ILE A 18 -6.90 11.84 -0.21
N ALA A 19 -6.40 11.90 1.00
CA ALA A 19 -5.57 10.86 1.57
C ALA A 19 -6.45 9.92 2.42
N LEU A 20 -6.43 8.63 2.13
CA LEU A 20 -7.15 7.65 2.95
C LEU A 20 -6.44 7.44 4.29
N SER A 21 -7.22 7.32 5.36
CA SER A 21 -6.73 7.16 6.73
C SER A 21 -7.80 6.48 7.61
N ASP A 22 -7.54 6.35 8.90
CA ASP A 22 -8.48 5.85 9.91
C ASP A 22 -9.45 6.92 10.44
N HIS A 23 -9.29 8.18 10.01
CA HIS A 23 -10.10 9.31 10.47
C HIS A 23 -10.29 10.39 9.40
N GLU A 24 -11.35 11.18 9.54
CA GLU A 24 -11.55 12.42 8.80
C GLU A 24 -10.71 13.55 9.38
N GLY A 25 -10.19 14.41 8.50
CA GLY A 25 -9.39 15.57 8.91
C GLY A 25 -8.56 16.15 7.79
N LYS A 26 -7.33 16.51 8.12
CA LYS A 26 -6.30 16.98 7.18
C LYS A 26 -4.96 16.39 7.57
N ALA A 27 -4.15 16.11 6.58
CA ALA A 27 -2.76 15.73 6.73
C ALA A 27 -1.87 16.55 5.79
N ASP A 28 -0.60 16.63 6.11
CA ASP A 28 0.40 17.20 5.22
C ASP A 28 0.97 16.09 4.32
N LEU A 29 0.64 16.14 3.03
CA LEU A 29 1.24 15.29 2.02
C LEU A 29 2.63 15.81 1.71
N LEU A 30 3.62 15.00 1.98
CA LEU A 30 5.04 15.29 1.83
C LEU A 30 5.53 14.64 0.54
N THR A 31 6.05 15.43 -0.39
CA THR A 31 6.57 14.94 -1.68
C THR A 31 8.05 15.27 -1.78
N PRO A 32 8.95 14.26 -1.75
CA PRO A 32 10.38 14.49 -1.91
C PRO A 32 10.71 15.17 -3.23
N GLN A 33 11.72 16.06 -3.21
CA GLN A 33 12.24 16.75 -4.40
C GLN A 33 13.56 16.11 -4.82
N GLY A 34 13.59 15.51 -6.00
CA GLY A 34 14.79 15.04 -6.66
C GLY A 34 15.41 16.07 -7.61
N GLU A 35 16.50 15.70 -8.26
CA GLU A 35 17.19 16.58 -9.23
C GLU A 35 16.32 16.95 -10.44
N GLN A 36 15.34 16.11 -10.80
CA GLN A 36 14.42 16.30 -11.93
C GLN A 36 13.02 16.80 -11.48
N GLY A 37 12.87 17.21 -10.22
CA GLY A 37 11.61 17.71 -9.67
C GLY A 37 10.98 16.75 -8.65
N ALA A 38 9.66 16.88 -8.46
CA ALA A 38 8.91 16.11 -7.46
C ALA A 38 8.89 14.62 -7.76
N VAL A 39 9.23 13.79 -6.77
CA VAL A 39 9.18 12.32 -6.86
C VAL A 39 7.84 11.85 -6.29
N HIS A 40 6.80 11.89 -7.11
CA HIS A 40 5.42 11.62 -6.68
C HIS A 40 5.19 10.18 -6.19
N GLY A 41 5.97 9.20 -6.66
CA GLY A 41 5.90 7.81 -6.22
C GLY A 41 6.38 7.59 -4.77
N LEU A 42 7.02 8.59 -4.16
CA LEU A 42 7.46 8.55 -2.77
C LEU A 42 6.70 9.58 -1.91
N ALA A 43 5.54 10.05 -2.37
CA ALA A 43 4.72 10.98 -1.60
C ALA A 43 3.99 10.23 -0.47
N SER A 44 4.12 10.73 0.76
CA SER A 44 3.51 10.13 1.94
C SER A 44 2.96 11.18 2.89
N ILE A 45 2.00 10.81 3.71
CA ILE A 45 1.56 11.61 4.88
C ILE A 45 2.30 11.22 6.17
N GLU A 46 3.25 10.28 6.08
CA GLU A 46 4.10 9.87 7.20
C GLU A 46 5.39 10.73 7.24
N PRO A 47 5.55 11.61 8.24
CA PRO A 47 6.70 12.55 8.29
C PRO A 47 8.07 11.86 8.34
N GLN A 48 8.12 10.65 8.90
CA GLN A 48 9.37 9.92 9.12
C GLN A 48 10.07 9.53 7.81
N LEU A 49 9.30 9.31 6.74
CA LEU A 49 9.82 8.91 5.42
C LEU A 49 10.55 10.03 4.71
N VAL A 50 10.23 11.27 5.04
CA VAL A 50 10.71 12.44 4.30
C VAL A 50 11.87 13.15 5.01
N LEU A 51 12.18 12.76 6.24
CA LEU A 51 13.28 13.35 7.02
C LEU A 51 14.67 13.15 6.39
N SER A 52 14.81 12.16 5.51
CA SER A 52 16.06 11.91 4.74
C SER A 52 16.16 12.72 3.45
N ALA A 53 15.06 13.31 2.96
CA ALA A 53 15.06 14.09 1.73
C ALA A 53 15.69 15.47 1.96
N LYS A 54 16.56 15.90 1.04
CA LYS A 54 17.20 17.22 1.08
C LYS A 54 16.21 18.39 0.98
N SER A 55 15.07 18.17 0.35
CA SER A 55 13.95 19.09 0.27
C SER A 55 12.65 18.34 0.00
N CYS A 56 11.55 18.89 0.48
CA CYS A 56 10.23 18.30 0.35
C CYS A 56 9.21 19.39 0.06
N ALA A 57 8.30 19.14 -0.89
CA ALA A 57 7.10 19.95 -1.04
C ALA A 57 6.04 19.43 -0.06
N ILE A 58 5.36 20.37 0.62
CA ILE A 58 4.30 20.06 1.59
C ILE A 58 3.00 20.60 1.03
N GLN A 59 1.99 19.75 0.98
CA GLN A 59 0.64 20.11 0.57
C GLN A 59 -0.36 19.59 1.59
N SER A 60 -1.16 20.47 2.19
CA SER A 60 -2.26 20.04 3.05
C SER A 60 -3.37 19.40 2.21
N VAL A 61 -3.75 18.18 2.55
CA VAL A 61 -4.79 17.38 1.87
C VAL A 61 -5.84 16.94 2.88
N PRO A 62 -7.12 16.82 2.48
CA PRO A 62 -8.13 16.21 3.34
C PRO A 62 -7.84 14.73 3.55
N THR A 63 -8.15 14.22 4.75
CA THR A 63 -8.17 12.78 5.05
C THR A 63 -9.60 12.28 5.17
N ALA A 64 -9.82 11.02 4.79
CA ALA A 64 -11.11 10.35 4.95
C ALA A 64 -10.91 8.85 5.15
N ARG A 65 -11.91 8.20 5.76
CA ARG A 65 -11.97 6.74 5.84
C ARG A 65 -12.48 6.17 4.52
N LEU A 66 -11.92 5.03 4.09
CA LEU A 66 -12.40 4.37 2.87
C LEU A 66 -13.88 3.97 2.99
N ASP A 67 -14.33 3.61 4.19
CA ASP A 67 -15.73 3.29 4.50
C ASP A 67 -16.71 4.44 4.23
N GLU A 68 -16.24 5.68 4.26
CA GLU A 68 -17.05 6.88 4.03
C GLU A 68 -17.05 7.30 2.58
N VAL A 69 -15.95 7.02 1.88
CA VAL A 69 -15.77 7.37 0.46
C VAL A 69 -16.45 6.37 -0.46
N ILE A 70 -16.36 5.07 -0.15
CA ILE A 70 -16.89 3.98 -0.97
C ILE A 70 -17.99 3.25 -0.21
N ARG A 71 -19.21 3.30 -0.76
CA ARG A 71 -20.41 2.65 -0.20
C ARG A 71 -20.81 1.38 -0.96
N GLU A 72 -20.34 1.27 -2.17
CA GLU A 72 -20.59 0.15 -3.07
C GLU A 72 -19.83 -1.10 -2.64
N GLU A 73 -20.24 -2.25 -3.18
CA GLU A 73 -19.46 -3.49 -3.07
C GLU A 73 -18.19 -3.39 -3.90
N VAL A 74 -17.08 -3.87 -3.33
CA VAL A 74 -15.75 -3.84 -3.94
C VAL A 74 -15.19 -5.24 -4.02
N ALA A 75 -14.72 -5.64 -5.20
CA ALA A 75 -14.13 -6.96 -5.42
C ALA A 75 -12.61 -6.98 -5.14
N PHE A 76 -11.92 -5.85 -5.36
CA PHE A 76 -10.47 -5.76 -5.25
C PHE A 76 -10.04 -4.36 -4.74
N VAL A 77 -9.03 -4.34 -3.87
CA VAL A 77 -8.42 -3.10 -3.34
C VAL A 77 -6.90 -3.19 -3.47
N LYS A 78 -6.27 -2.21 -4.12
CA LYS A 78 -4.83 -2.00 -4.01
C LYS A 78 -4.55 -0.88 -2.99
N ILE A 79 -3.63 -1.13 -2.06
CA ILE A 79 -3.10 -0.14 -1.12
C ILE A 79 -1.61 0.03 -1.38
N ASP A 80 -1.20 1.29 -1.61
CA ASP A 80 0.17 1.69 -1.92
C ASP A 80 0.29 3.16 -1.47
N VAL A 81 0.59 3.35 -0.19
CA VAL A 81 0.48 4.64 0.51
C VAL A 81 1.73 4.97 1.34
N GLU A 82 2.84 4.29 1.03
CA GLU A 82 4.16 4.61 1.53
C GLU A 82 4.20 4.78 3.07
N GLY A 83 3.85 3.68 3.79
CA GLY A 83 3.96 3.59 5.25
C GLY A 83 2.66 3.85 6.03
N HIS A 84 1.57 4.26 5.36
CA HIS A 84 0.27 4.54 6.00
C HIS A 84 -0.78 3.42 5.83
N GLU A 85 -0.35 2.23 5.41
CA GLU A 85 -1.21 1.09 5.02
C GLU A 85 -2.16 0.68 6.14
N LEU A 86 -1.62 0.54 7.36
CA LEU A 86 -2.42 0.10 8.51
C LEU A 86 -3.54 1.08 8.85
N SER A 87 -3.30 2.39 8.76
CA SER A 87 -4.34 3.40 8.99
C SER A 87 -5.42 3.36 7.92
N VAL A 88 -5.04 3.14 6.64
CA VAL A 88 -6.01 2.92 5.56
C VAL A 88 -6.87 1.69 5.84
N LEU A 89 -6.27 0.59 6.26
CA LEU A 89 -6.97 -0.65 6.62
C LEU A 89 -7.94 -0.46 7.78
N HIS A 90 -7.55 0.29 8.83
CA HIS A 90 -8.46 0.65 9.92
C HIS A 90 -9.63 1.53 9.46
N GLY A 91 -9.42 2.37 8.44
CA GLY A 91 -10.47 3.14 7.79
C GLY A 91 -11.37 2.36 6.83
N ALA A 92 -11.08 1.07 6.60
CA ALA A 92 -11.75 0.19 5.63
C ALA A 92 -12.46 -1.02 6.26
N VAL A 93 -12.60 -1.07 7.59
CA VAL A 93 -13.13 -2.26 8.29
C VAL A 93 -14.54 -2.60 7.84
N GLY A 94 -15.43 -1.61 7.68
CA GLY A 94 -16.78 -1.84 7.21
C GLY A 94 -16.82 -2.33 5.75
N LEU A 95 -15.88 -1.93 4.91
CA LEU A 95 -15.74 -2.45 3.55
C LEU A 95 -15.28 -3.91 3.55
N LEU A 96 -14.32 -4.27 4.42
CA LEU A 96 -13.91 -5.66 4.58
C LEU A 96 -15.10 -6.55 4.98
N GLU A 97 -15.89 -6.11 5.97
CA GLU A 97 -17.03 -6.88 6.49
C GLU A 97 -18.13 -7.09 5.44
N ARG A 98 -18.50 -6.05 4.66
CA ARG A 98 -19.61 -6.14 3.71
C ARG A 98 -19.23 -6.76 2.36
N SER A 99 -18.01 -6.52 1.87
CA SER A 99 -17.60 -6.88 0.50
C SER A 99 -16.64 -8.05 0.44
N GLN A 100 -15.86 -8.27 1.51
CA GLN A 100 -14.79 -9.26 1.55
C GLN A 100 -13.91 -9.22 0.27
N PRO A 101 -13.32 -8.06 -0.09
CA PRO A 101 -12.55 -7.94 -1.30
C PRO A 101 -11.22 -8.68 -1.20
N VAL A 102 -10.60 -8.94 -2.33
CA VAL A 102 -9.18 -9.30 -2.38
C VAL A 102 -8.36 -8.02 -2.22
N PHE A 103 -7.30 -8.08 -1.43
CA PHE A 103 -6.36 -6.97 -1.27
C PHE A 103 -5.03 -7.28 -1.92
N LEU A 104 -4.41 -6.24 -2.49
CA LEU A 104 -2.98 -6.16 -2.82
C LEU A 104 -2.42 -4.98 -2.04
N VAL A 105 -1.55 -5.27 -1.08
CA VAL A 105 -0.96 -4.24 -0.19
C VAL A 105 0.54 -4.18 -0.43
N GLU A 106 1.05 -2.98 -0.72
CA GLU A 106 2.48 -2.71 -0.69
C GLU A 106 2.84 -2.26 0.73
N ALA A 107 3.69 -3.05 1.42
CA ALA A 107 4.12 -2.78 2.79
C ALA A 107 5.61 -3.02 2.94
N GLU A 108 6.31 -2.04 3.54
CA GLU A 108 7.76 -2.11 3.70
C GLU A 108 8.18 -1.65 5.10
N ASN A 109 9.03 -2.47 5.76
CA ASN A 109 9.55 -2.15 7.09
C ASN A 109 10.50 -0.96 7.10
N ARG A 110 11.07 -0.58 5.95
CA ARG A 110 11.85 0.67 5.81
C ARG A 110 11.00 1.93 5.96
N HIS A 111 9.71 1.86 5.63
CA HIS A 111 8.79 2.99 5.74
C HIS A 111 8.27 3.15 7.17
N ARG A 112 7.96 2.07 7.83
CA ARG A 112 7.54 2.01 9.23
C ARG A 112 7.99 0.69 9.85
N ALA A 113 8.64 0.75 11.00
CA ALA A 113 9.05 -0.46 11.72
C ALA A 113 7.86 -1.40 11.92
N SER A 114 8.05 -2.67 11.61
CA SER A 114 7.01 -3.72 11.66
C SER A 114 5.77 -3.42 10.82
N ALA A 115 5.91 -2.72 9.68
CA ALA A 115 4.80 -2.44 8.80
C ALA A 115 4.19 -3.73 8.25
N THR A 116 5.02 -4.64 7.75
CA THR A 116 4.58 -5.93 7.21
C THR A 116 3.88 -6.79 8.25
N GLU A 117 4.48 -6.95 9.43
CA GLU A 117 3.92 -7.75 10.52
C GLU A 117 2.56 -7.20 10.97
N SER A 118 2.45 -5.87 11.10
CA SER A 118 1.19 -5.23 11.49
C SER A 118 0.07 -5.43 10.46
N VAL A 119 0.41 -5.38 9.16
CA VAL A 119 -0.53 -5.65 8.07
C VAL A 119 -0.95 -7.12 8.08
N PHE A 120 0.00 -8.06 8.27
CA PHE A 120 -0.31 -9.49 8.33
C PHE A 120 -1.23 -9.84 9.51
N GLU A 121 -0.94 -9.28 10.70
CA GLU A 121 -1.77 -9.44 11.90
C GLU A 121 -3.18 -8.90 11.68
N PHE A 122 -3.31 -7.69 11.10
CA PHE A 122 -4.61 -7.10 10.77
C PHE A 122 -5.49 -8.02 9.92
N PHE A 123 -4.91 -8.65 8.89
CA PHE A 123 -5.63 -9.55 8.00
C PHE A 123 -5.88 -10.92 8.63
N HIS A 124 -4.92 -11.45 9.38
CA HIS A 124 -5.07 -12.73 10.09
C HIS A 124 -6.22 -12.68 11.09
N GLU A 125 -6.33 -11.62 11.91
CA GLU A 125 -7.44 -11.41 12.84
C GLU A 125 -8.83 -11.37 12.18
N ARG A 126 -8.87 -11.12 10.85
CA ARG A 126 -10.09 -11.01 10.06
C ARG A 126 -10.30 -12.19 9.11
N GLU A 127 -9.63 -13.31 9.40
CA GLU A 127 -9.76 -14.55 8.65
C GLU A 127 -9.41 -14.41 7.15
N TYR A 128 -8.39 -13.60 6.83
CA TYR A 128 -7.78 -13.55 5.51
C TYR A 128 -6.50 -14.39 5.48
N SER A 129 -6.27 -15.08 4.35
CA SER A 129 -5.00 -15.75 4.05
C SER A 129 -4.12 -14.83 3.20
N GLY A 130 -2.87 -14.64 3.63
CA GLY A 130 -1.90 -13.78 2.96
C GLY A 130 -0.88 -14.56 2.13
N PHE A 131 -0.45 -13.99 0.99
CA PHE A 131 0.53 -14.58 0.09
C PHE A 131 1.42 -13.51 -0.53
N PHE A 132 2.64 -13.91 -0.91
CA PHE A 132 3.54 -13.13 -1.73
C PHE A 132 4.11 -14.00 -2.88
N VAL A 133 4.75 -13.37 -3.85
CA VAL A 133 5.37 -14.07 -4.99
C VAL A 133 6.90 -13.99 -4.85
N GLU A 134 7.55 -15.15 -4.86
CA GLU A 134 9.00 -15.30 -4.89
C GLU A 134 9.39 -16.19 -6.08
N ASP A 135 10.24 -15.68 -6.98
CA ASP A 135 10.75 -16.37 -8.16
C ASP A 135 9.68 -17.05 -9.03
N GLY A 136 8.44 -16.55 -9.00
CA GLY A 136 7.29 -17.09 -9.72
C GLY A 136 6.43 -18.06 -8.88
N ASP A 137 6.88 -18.44 -7.71
CA ASP A 137 6.13 -19.26 -6.78
C ASP A 137 5.27 -18.39 -5.83
N ILE A 138 4.09 -18.90 -5.46
CA ILE A 138 3.19 -18.26 -4.50
C ILE A 138 3.49 -18.83 -3.11
N VAL A 139 3.90 -17.96 -2.19
CA VAL A 139 4.36 -18.33 -0.86
C VAL A 139 3.45 -17.71 0.21
N PRO A 140 3.01 -18.47 1.24
CA PRO A 140 2.25 -17.92 2.36
C PRO A 140 3.05 -16.89 3.16
N VAL A 141 2.37 -15.83 3.67
CA VAL A 141 3.03 -14.75 4.44
C VAL A 141 3.66 -15.24 5.75
N GLU A 142 3.25 -16.39 6.28
CA GLU A 142 3.86 -17.04 7.45
C GLU A 142 5.31 -17.46 7.20
N GLN A 143 5.74 -17.56 5.95
CA GLN A 143 7.12 -17.86 5.54
C GLN A 143 7.91 -16.59 5.21
N PHE A 144 7.29 -15.40 5.33
CA PHE A 144 7.97 -14.14 5.06
C PHE A 144 8.94 -13.77 6.18
N ASP A 145 10.17 -13.45 5.80
CA ASP A 145 11.19 -12.91 6.69
C ASP A 145 11.67 -11.56 6.12
N ALA A 146 11.37 -10.47 6.81
CA ALA A 146 11.74 -9.14 6.37
C ALA A 146 13.26 -8.96 6.25
N GLY A 147 14.05 -9.65 7.08
CA GLY A 147 15.52 -9.63 7.00
C GLY A 147 16.06 -10.26 5.72
N ILE A 148 15.29 -11.15 5.10
CA ILE A 148 15.63 -11.80 3.83
C ILE A 148 15.02 -11.04 2.66
N PHE A 149 13.71 -10.77 2.73
CA PHE A 149 12.92 -10.28 1.59
C PHE A 149 12.82 -8.75 1.52
N GLN A 150 13.22 -8.01 2.57
CA GLN A 150 13.26 -6.54 2.58
C GLN A 150 14.64 -6.01 3.01
N ASP A 151 15.72 -6.72 2.69
CA ASP A 151 17.08 -6.21 2.85
C ASP A 151 17.30 -5.01 1.92
N GLU A 152 17.44 -3.83 2.48
CA GLU A 152 17.67 -2.56 1.75
C GLU A 152 18.92 -2.62 0.86
N SER A 153 19.89 -3.48 1.19
CA SER A 153 21.05 -3.71 0.33
C SER A 153 20.67 -4.28 -1.05
N SER A 154 19.47 -4.81 -1.20
CA SER A 154 18.89 -5.31 -2.46
C SER A 154 18.33 -4.20 -3.35
N LEU A 155 18.22 -2.97 -2.86
CA LEU A 155 17.71 -1.82 -3.60
C LEU A 155 18.84 -1.00 -4.24
N LEU A 156 18.47 -0.31 -5.32
CA LEU A 156 19.26 0.74 -5.95
C LEU A 156 18.95 2.10 -5.28
N PRO A 157 19.80 3.11 -5.43
CA PRO A 157 19.55 4.45 -4.85
C PRO A 157 18.26 5.14 -5.34
N ASP A 158 17.72 4.71 -6.48
CA ASP A 158 16.46 5.19 -7.06
C ASP A 158 15.24 4.38 -6.62
N GLY A 159 15.40 3.42 -5.70
CA GLY A 159 14.36 2.51 -5.23
C GLY A 159 14.15 1.28 -6.13
N GLY A 160 14.84 1.19 -7.26
CA GLY A 160 14.80 0.01 -8.12
C GLY A 160 15.46 -1.20 -7.47
N ARG A 161 15.15 -2.42 -7.96
CA ARG A 161 15.71 -3.67 -7.43
C ARG A 161 17.02 -4.02 -8.12
N LYS A 162 18.01 -4.48 -7.37
CA LYS A 162 19.24 -5.06 -7.92
C LYS A 162 18.94 -6.40 -8.57
N ARG A 163 19.56 -6.65 -9.73
CA ARG A 163 19.38 -7.90 -10.46
C ARG A 163 19.84 -9.11 -9.63
N GLY A 164 18.99 -10.13 -9.55
CA GLY A 164 19.29 -11.38 -8.82
C GLY A 164 19.23 -11.24 -7.29
N ARG A 165 18.58 -10.20 -6.77
CA ARG A 165 18.26 -10.04 -5.36
C ARG A 165 16.75 -10.10 -5.14
N ALA A 166 16.33 -10.89 -4.18
CA ALA A 166 14.94 -10.90 -3.73
C ALA A 166 14.63 -9.59 -3.02
N TYR A 167 13.48 -8.99 -3.34
CA TYR A 167 12.89 -7.90 -2.57
C TYR A 167 11.39 -7.95 -2.77
N VAL A 168 10.66 -8.21 -1.70
CA VAL A 168 9.21 -8.40 -1.71
C VAL A 168 8.55 -7.33 -0.86
N ASN A 169 7.64 -6.58 -1.45
CA ASN A 169 6.86 -5.53 -0.80
C ASN A 169 5.38 -5.56 -1.17
N ASN A 170 4.96 -6.47 -2.05
CA ASN A 170 3.58 -6.63 -2.46
C ASN A 170 3.02 -7.96 -1.94
N PHE A 171 1.89 -7.87 -1.22
CA PHE A 171 1.25 -8.99 -0.55
C PHE A 171 -0.22 -9.06 -0.95
N PHE A 172 -0.68 -10.26 -1.30
CA PHE A 172 -2.08 -10.54 -1.60
C PHE A 172 -2.78 -11.09 -0.36
N PHE A 173 -4.00 -10.65 -0.11
CA PHE A 173 -4.83 -11.17 0.96
C PHE A 173 -6.21 -11.56 0.42
N PHE A 174 -6.62 -12.79 0.71
CA PHE A 174 -7.87 -13.39 0.28
C PHE A 174 -8.73 -13.74 1.50
N PRO A 175 -10.04 -13.42 1.50
CA PRO A 175 -10.93 -13.85 2.57
C PRO A 175 -11.03 -15.38 2.61
N SER A 176 -11.13 -15.94 3.81
CA SER A 176 -11.29 -17.38 4.02
C SER A 176 -12.50 -17.91 3.23
N GLY A 177 -12.32 -19.06 2.56
CA GLY A 177 -13.35 -19.65 1.69
C GLY A 177 -13.27 -19.22 0.22
N LYS A 178 -12.50 -18.18 -0.14
CA LYS A 178 -12.07 -17.95 -1.52
C LYS A 178 -10.74 -18.67 -1.74
N ASP A 179 -10.68 -19.53 -2.74
CA ASP A 179 -9.43 -20.21 -3.10
C ASP A 179 -8.48 -19.20 -3.77
N GLY A 180 -7.73 -18.46 -2.94
CA GLY A 180 -6.75 -17.50 -3.40
C GLY A 180 -5.67 -18.12 -4.27
N TRP A 181 -5.33 -19.38 -3.99
CA TRP A 181 -4.38 -20.14 -4.77
C TRP A 181 -4.86 -20.34 -6.21
N ALA A 182 -6.11 -20.71 -6.43
CA ALA A 182 -6.68 -20.90 -7.76
C ALA A 182 -6.73 -19.59 -8.56
N VAL A 183 -6.91 -18.44 -7.89
CA VAL A 183 -6.93 -17.12 -8.55
C VAL A 183 -5.54 -16.67 -8.98
N LEU A 184 -4.50 -16.93 -8.16
CA LEU A 184 -3.13 -16.50 -8.47
C LEU A 184 -2.40 -17.46 -9.42
N SER A 185 -2.84 -18.71 -9.54
CA SER A 185 -2.21 -19.76 -10.36
C SER A 185 -2.86 -19.95 -11.73
N SER A 186 -3.92 -19.21 -12.06
CA SER A 186 -4.62 -19.22 -13.35
C SER A 186 -4.05 -18.20 -14.33
#